data_fc0aae050d7832e64d0e3c741eddcdae
#
_entry.id   fc0aae050d7832e64d0e3c741eddcdae
#
_cell.length_a   1.000
_cell.length_b   1.000
_cell.length_c   1.000
_cell.angle_alpha   90.00
_cell.angle_beta   90.00
_cell.angle_gamma   90.00
#
_symmetry.space_group_name_H-M   'P 1'
#
loop_
_entity.id
_entity.type
_entity.pdbx_description
1 polymer ?
#
loop_
_entity_poly.entity_id
_entity_poly.type
_entity_poly.pdbx_seq_one_letter_code
_entity_poly.pdbx_strand_id
1 'polypeptide(L)'
;ICDPAVGSGHFLVSALNEIIAIKAELGILADDKGKNLSGSEIEIVNDELIITDQQGNPVEYKLQNGKPLSKEVQRLQKTLFHQKQTIIENCLFGVDINPKSVLICRLRLWIELLKNAYYKETEYTELETLPNIDINIKCGNSLLSRFPLDADLTKALRSIKYDIKAYRGFVNDYKNEKNREVKRGLQKIIDGIKSLQDKIKGKNKQKFKNFEEMCEVFEEIVKNSTFDVNQT
;
A
#
# COMPACT_ATOMS: atom_id res chain seq x y z
N ILE A 1 -2.91 -0.25 7.67
CA ILE A 1 -1.83 -1.09 8.25
C ILE A 1 -0.51 -0.40 7.99
N CYS A 2 0.30 -0.24 9.03
CA CYS A 2 1.63 0.33 8.92
C CYS A 2 2.62 -0.59 9.66
N ASP A 3 3.61 -1.11 8.94
CA ASP A 3 4.66 -1.95 9.50
C ASP A 3 5.95 -1.13 9.69
N PRO A 4 6.36 -0.86 10.95
CA PRO A 4 7.53 -0.03 11.24
C PRO A 4 8.86 -0.74 11.03
N ALA A 5 8.87 -2.06 10.80
CA ALA A 5 10.03 -2.90 10.56
C ALA A 5 9.73 -3.91 9.46
N VAL A 6 9.31 -3.42 8.30
CA VAL A 6 8.66 -4.21 7.24
C VAL A 6 9.51 -5.36 6.69
N GLY A 7 10.82 -5.31 6.84
CA GLY A 7 11.71 -6.33 6.32
C GLY A 7 11.48 -6.59 4.83
N SER A 8 11.34 -7.85 4.46
CA SER A 8 11.00 -8.27 3.10
C SER A 8 9.50 -8.17 2.74
N GLY A 9 8.66 -7.64 3.64
CA GLY A 9 7.24 -7.40 3.38
C GLY A 9 6.33 -8.61 3.55
N HIS A 10 6.77 -9.64 4.25
CA HIS A 10 5.97 -10.86 4.44
C HIS A 10 4.63 -10.56 5.12
N PHE A 11 4.67 -9.82 6.23
CA PHE A 11 3.47 -9.41 6.96
C PHE A 11 2.49 -8.60 6.07
N LEU A 12 2.99 -7.68 5.24
CA LEU A 12 2.12 -6.88 4.37
C LEU A 12 1.47 -7.73 3.26
N VAL A 13 2.18 -8.74 2.75
CA VAL A 13 1.63 -9.68 1.76
C VAL A 13 0.55 -10.56 2.39
N SER A 14 0.79 -11.13 3.57
CA SER A 14 -0.23 -11.90 4.29
C SER A 14 -1.45 -11.02 4.60
N ALA A 15 -1.25 -9.80 5.08
CA ALA A 15 -2.34 -8.86 5.34
C ALA A 15 -3.13 -8.49 4.07
N LEU A 16 -2.46 -8.36 2.91
CA LEU A 16 -3.14 -8.13 1.62
C LEU A 16 -4.08 -9.29 1.28
N ASN A 17 -3.58 -10.52 1.39
CA ASN A 17 -4.33 -11.72 1.06
C ASN A 17 -5.52 -11.91 2.01
N GLU A 18 -5.30 -11.71 3.32
CA GLU A 18 -6.37 -11.75 4.34
C GLU A 18 -7.48 -10.73 4.06
N ILE A 19 -7.14 -9.49 3.74
CA ILE A 19 -8.14 -8.47 3.41
C ILE A 19 -8.97 -8.89 2.19
N ILE A 20 -8.35 -9.47 1.17
CA ILE A 20 -9.08 -9.96 -0.03
C ILE A 20 -10.00 -11.12 0.34
N ALA A 21 -9.54 -12.08 1.12
CA ALA A 21 -10.33 -13.24 1.56
C ALA A 21 -11.53 -12.79 2.40
N ILE A 22 -11.33 -11.92 3.39
CA ILE A 22 -12.40 -11.34 4.20
C ILE A 22 -13.42 -10.58 3.33
N LYS A 23 -12.97 -9.80 2.33
CA LYS A 23 -13.88 -9.11 1.40
C LYS A 23 -14.69 -10.08 0.56
N ALA A 24 -14.10 -11.21 0.17
CA ALA A 24 -14.79 -12.27 -0.56
C ALA A 24 -15.85 -12.95 0.34
N GLU A 25 -15.47 -13.35 1.55
CA GLU A 25 -16.36 -13.96 2.55
C GLU A 25 -17.57 -13.06 2.88
N LEU A 26 -17.33 -11.76 3.07
CA LEU A 26 -18.39 -10.78 3.32
C LEU A 26 -19.23 -10.44 2.07
N GLY A 27 -18.89 -10.96 0.90
CA GLY A 27 -19.59 -10.68 -0.36
C GLY A 27 -19.49 -9.21 -0.83
N ILE A 28 -18.45 -8.49 -0.39
CA ILE A 28 -18.21 -7.07 -0.75
C ILE A 28 -17.10 -6.91 -1.78
N LEU A 29 -16.61 -7.99 -2.35
CA LEU A 29 -15.61 -7.94 -3.42
C LEU A 29 -16.31 -7.61 -4.75
N ALA A 30 -16.25 -6.35 -5.15
CA ALA A 30 -16.97 -5.83 -6.30
C ALA A 30 -16.02 -5.31 -7.40
N ASP A 31 -16.49 -5.37 -8.64
CA ASP A 31 -15.81 -4.81 -9.81
C ASP A 31 -15.94 -3.27 -9.86
N ASP A 32 -15.36 -2.65 -10.90
CA ASP A 32 -15.38 -1.21 -11.16
C ASP A 32 -16.79 -0.62 -11.36
N LYS A 33 -17.79 -1.47 -11.62
CA LYS A 33 -19.20 -1.11 -11.77
C LYS A 33 -20.01 -1.34 -10.49
N GLY A 34 -19.35 -1.74 -9.39
CA GLY A 34 -20.01 -2.04 -8.12
C GLY A 34 -20.77 -3.38 -8.11
N LYS A 35 -20.57 -4.24 -9.12
CA LYS A 35 -21.20 -5.56 -9.16
C LYS A 35 -20.31 -6.57 -8.42
N ASN A 36 -20.85 -7.21 -7.39
CA ASN A 36 -20.12 -8.22 -6.61
C ASN A 36 -19.70 -9.40 -7.48
N LEU A 37 -18.55 -9.96 -7.15
CA LEU A 37 -18.11 -11.23 -7.72
C LEU A 37 -18.98 -12.35 -7.14
N SER A 38 -19.44 -13.21 -8.00
CA SER A 38 -20.22 -14.40 -7.65
C SER A 38 -19.73 -15.57 -8.48
N GLY A 39 -19.80 -16.78 -7.91
CA GLY A 39 -19.43 -17.99 -8.63
C GLY A 39 -17.98 -18.42 -8.53
N SER A 40 -17.19 -17.77 -7.70
CA SER A 40 -15.83 -18.19 -7.36
C SER A 40 -15.66 -18.16 -5.86
N GLU A 41 -14.97 -19.13 -5.32
CA GLU A 41 -14.58 -19.23 -3.92
C GLU A 41 -13.12 -18.78 -3.79
N ILE A 42 -12.83 -17.96 -2.78
CA ILE A 42 -11.51 -17.37 -2.56
C ILE A 42 -11.09 -17.73 -1.14
N GLU A 43 -10.05 -18.51 -1.02
CA GLU A 43 -9.51 -19.00 0.24
C GLU A 43 -8.02 -18.72 0.35
N ILE A 44 -7.50 -18.75 1.58
CA ILE A 44 -6.06 -18.67 1.84
C ILE A 44 -5.55 -20.06 2.22
N VAL A 45 -4.60 -20.53 1.45
CA VAL A 45 -3.89 -21.78 1.72
C VAL A 45 -2.39 -21.50 1.69
N ASN A 46 -1.70 -21.75 2.81
CA ASN A 46 -0.26 -21.49 2.94
C ASN A 46 0.16 -20.04 2.56
N ASP A 47 -0.56 -19.06 3.05
CA ASP A 47 -0.36 -17.63 2.77
C ASP A 47 -0.62 -17.21 1.31
N GLU A 48 -1.14 -18.09 0.47
CA GLU A 48 -1.49 -17.77 -0.91
C GLU A 48 -3.01 -17.77 -1.13
N LEU A 49 -3.49 -16.85 -1.96
CA LEU A 49 -4.88 -16.83 -2.39
C LEU A 49 -5.11 -17.92 -3.44
N ILE A 50 -5.99 -18.86 -3.10
CA ILE A 50 -6.49 -19.89 -4.02
C ILE A 50 -7.90 -19.49 -4.46
N ILE A 51 -8.12 -19.53 -5.75
CA ILE A 51 -9.40 -19.18 -6.38
C ILE A 51 -9.93 -20.42 -7.08
N THR A 52 -11.11 -20.85 -6.68
CA THR A 52 -11.78 -22.00 -7.27
C THR A 52 -13.14 -21.61 -7.86
N ASP A 53 -13.60 -22.36 -8.84
CA ASP A 53 -14.94 -22.26 -9.37
C ASP A 53 -15.96 -22.96 -8.45
N GLN A 54 -17.26 -22.92 -8.81
CA GLN A 54 -18.32 -23.60 -8.04
C GLN A 54 -18.19 -25.13 -7.98
N GLN A 55 -17.34 -25.71 -8.81
CA GLN A 55 -17.04 -27.14 -8.86
C GLN A 55 -15.76 -27.49 -8.08
N GLY A 56 -15.10 -26.50 -7.48
CA GLY A 56 -13.86 -26.68 -6.73
C GLY A 56 -12.61 -26.77 -7.61
N ASN A 57 -12.68 -26.47 -8.91
CA ASN A 57 -11.50 -26.47 -9.78
C ASN A 57 -10.77 -25.12 -9.71
N PRO A 58 -9.43 -25.11 -9.74
CA PRO A 58 -8.66 -23.87 -9.76
C PRO A 58 -8.99 -23.03 -11.00
N VAL A 59 -9.26 -21.75 -10.77
CA VAL A 59 -9.51 -20.80 -11.85
C VAL A 59 -8.16 -20.32 -12.42
N GLU A 60 -7.89 -20.66 -13.67
CA GLU A 60 -6.70 -20.24 -14.38
C GLU A 60 -7.01 -19.16 -15.42
N TYR A 61 -6.25 -18.08 -15.40
CA TYR A 61 -6.32 -17.03 -16.41
C TYR A 61 -5.38 -17.35 -17.58
N LYS A 62 -5.98 -17.75 -18.71
CA LYS A 62 -5.24 -18.07 -19.96
C LYS A 62 -5.87 -17.39 -21.15
N LEU A 63 -5.06 -16.99 -22.11
CA LEU A 63 -5.51 -16.55 -23.42
C LEU A 63 -5.53 -17.72 -24.40
N GLN A 64 -6.63 -17.86 -25.15
CA GLN A 64 -6.73 -18.76 -26.27
C GLN A 64 -7.01 -17.94 -27.54
N ASN A 65 -6.17 -18.09 -28.56
CA ASN A 65 -6.26 -17.28 -29.79
C ASN A 65 -6.25 -15.75 -29.52
N GLY A 66 -5.46 -15.30 -28.55
CA GLY A 66 -5.34 -13.90 -28.19
C GLY A 66 -6.53 -13.31 -27.39
N LYS A 67 -7.45 -14.15 -26.92
CA LYS A 67 -8.60 -13.70 -26.11
C LYS A 67 -8.72 -14.54 -24.84
N PRO A 68 -9.27 -13.97 -23.73
CA PRO A 68 -9.55 -14.75 -22.52
C PRO A 68 -10.55 -15.86 -22.83
N LEU A 69 -10.36 -17.02 -22.20
CA LEU A 69 -11.26 -18.18 -22.32
C LEU A 69 -12.70 -17.85 -21.90
N SER A 70 -12.85 -17.02 -20.86
CA SER A 70 -14.15 -16.60 -20.34
C SER A 70 -14.14 -15.12 -19.97
N LYS A 71 -15.24 -14.43 -20.26
CA LYS A 71 -15.48 -13.05 -19.83
C LYS A 71 -15.55 -12.94 -18.29
N GLU A 72 -16.03 -13.98 -17.63
CA GLU A 72 -16.15 -14.03 -16.17
C GLU A 72 -14.76 -14.15 -15.53
N VAL A 73 -13.88 -15.00 -16.08
CA VAL A 73 -12.49 -15.12 -15.62
C VAL A 73 -11.72 -13.82 -15.86
N GLN A 74 -11.92 -13.15 -17.00
CA GLN A 74 -11.35 -11.82 -17.25
C GLN A 74 -11.84 -10.79 -16.23
N ARG A 75 -13.14 -10.77 -15.95
CA ARG A 75 -13.73 -9.88 -14.96
C ARG A 75 -13.19 -10.15 -13.56
N LEU A 76 -13.09 -11.42 -13.16
CA LEU A 76 -12.53 -11.85 -11.88
C LEU A 76 -11.08 -11.38 -11.74
N GLN A 77 -10.25 -11.67 -12.73
CA GLN A 77 -8.84 -11.30 -12.76
C GLN A 77 -8.66 -9.77 -12.63
N LYS A 78 -9.40 -9.01 -13.43
CA LYS A 78 -9.40 -7.55 -13.40
C LYS A 78 -9.85 -7.01 -12.04
N THR A 79 -10.91 -7.57 -11.46
CA THR A 79 -11.41 -7.14 -10.15
C THR A 79 -10.38 -7.38 -9.07
N LEU A 80 -9.78 -8.58 -9.02
CA LEU A 80 -8.75 -8.90 -8.03
C LEU A 80 -7.52 -8.00 -8.15
N PHE A 81 -7.07 -7.74 -9.37
CA PHE A 81 -5.96 -6.80 -9.61
C PHE A 81 -6.26 -5.43 -9.03
N HIS A 82 -7.42 -4.83 -9.36
CA HIS A 82 -7.78 -3.50 -8.88
C HIS A 82 -8.04 -3.45 -7.37
N GLN A 83 -8.62 -4.49 -6.80
CA GLN A 83 -8.81 -4.57 -5.35
C GLN A 83 -7.48 -4.67 -4.62
N LYS A 84 -6.56 -5.53 -5.07
CA LYS A 84 -5.20 -5.60 -4.53
C LYS A 84 -4.45 -4.27 -4.70
N GLN A 85 -4.53 -3.65 -5.87
CA GLN A 85 -3.94 -2.34 -6.13
C GLN A 85 -4.45 -1.30 -5.13
N THR A 86 -5.76 -1.20 -4.96
CA THR A 86 -6.39 -0.24 -4.04
C THR A 86 -5.92 -0.43 -2.60
N ILE A 87 -5.82 -1.69 -2.15
CA ILE A 87 -5.35 -2.02 -0.80
C ILE A 87 -3.87 -1.65 -0.65
N ILE A 88 -3.02 -2.02 -1.60
CA ILE A 88 -1.59 -1.70 -1.55
C ILE A 88 -1.37 -0.19 -1.53
N GLU A 89 -2.07 0.56 -2.38
CA GLU A 89 -1.87 2.01 -2.49
C GLU A 89 -2.39 2.80 -1.29
N ASN A 90 -3.46 2.33 -0.65
CA ASN A 90 -4.17 3.13 0.34
C ASN A 90 -4.15 2.55 1.76
N CYS A 91 -3.87 1.26 1.92
CA CYS A 91 -3.98 0.58 3.20
C CYS A 91 -2.66 0.02 3.74
N LEU A 92 -1.66 -0.22 2.87
CA LEU A 92 -0.41 -0.85 3.26
C LEU A 92 0.76 0.13 3.23
N PHE A 93 1.42 0.29 4.36
CA PHE A 93 2.57 1.16 4.54
C PHE A 93 3.67 0.42 5.29
N GLY A 94 4.92 0.67 4.92
CA GLY A 94 6.04 0.02 5.58
C GLY A 94 7.32 0.86 5.60
N VAL A 95 8.10 0.67 6.63
CA VAL A 95 9.42 1.29 6.79
C VAL A 95 10.42 0.24 7.19
N ASP A 96 11.62 0.29 6.64
CA ASP A 96 12.76 -0.51 7.08
C ASP A 96 14.05 0.29 6.97
N ILE A 97 14.98 0.04 7.87
CA ILE A 97 16.30 0.70 7.87
C ILE A 97 17.20 0.17 6.75
N ASN A 98 16.95 -1.07 6.31
CA ASN A 98 17.74 -1.71 5.26
C ASN A 98 17.12 -1.42 3.87
N PRO A 99 17.81 -0.69 2.98
CA PRO A 99 17.29 -0.36 1.66
C PRO A 99 17.07 -1.60 0.77
N LYS A 100 17.80 -2.68 0.97
CA LYS A 100 17.60 -3.94 0.25
C LYS A 100 16.29 -4.62 0.65
N SER A 101 15.96 -4.62 1.95
CA SER A 101 14.68 -5.13 2.45
C SER A 101 13.50 -4.35 1.86
N VAL A 102 13.60 -3.02 1.83
CA VAL A 102 12.59 -2.16 1.20
C VAL A 102 12.37 -2.51 -0.27
N LEU A 103 13.46 -2.74 -1.01
CA LEU A 103 13.38 -3.13 -2.42
C LEU A 103 12.70 -4.50 -2.60
N ILE A 104 13.06 -5.48 -1.76
CA ILE A 104 12.44 -6.82 -1.78
C ILE A 104 10.96 -6.73 -1.43
N CYS A 105 10.58 -5.93 -0.43
CA CYS A 105 9.19 -5.71 -0.05
C CYS A 105 8.37 -5.16 -1.22
N ARG A 106 8.87 -4.15 -1.92
CA ARG A 106 8.22 -3.59 -3.12
C ARG A 106 8.06 -4.63 -4.22
N LEU A 107 9.12 -5.42 -4.49
CA LEU A 107 9.07 -6.49 -5.49
C LEU A 107 8.03 -7.56 -5.13
N ARG A 108 7.92 -7.95 -3.87
CA ARG A 108 6.89 -8.90 -3.41
C ARG A 108 5.48 -8.38 -3.62
N LEU A 109 5.19 -7.13 -3.26
CA LEU A 109 3.88 -6.52 -3.49
C LEU A 109 3.56 -6.44 -4.98
N TRP A 110 4.54 -6.14 -5.85
CA TRP A 110 4.34 -6.20 -7.31
C TRP A 110 4.08 -7.61 -7.82
N ILE A 111 4.77 -8.63 -7.26
CA ILE A 111 4.51 -10.04 -7.61
C ILE A 111 3.08 -10.41 -7.25
N GLU A 112 2.56 -9.98 -6.10
CA GLU A 112 1.17 -10.24 -5.73
C GLU A 112 0.16 -9.59 -6.69
N LEU A 113 0.48 -8.42 -7.24
CA LEU A 113 -0.33 -7.82 -8.31
C LEU A 113 -0.19 -8.60 -9.62
N LEU A 114 1.02 -9.03 -9.98
CA LEU A 114 1.27 -9.79 -11.21
C LEU A 114 0.56 -11.15 -11.22
N LYS A 115 0.35 -11.80 -10.08
CA LYS A 115 -0.47 -13.02 -9.98
C LYS A 115 -1.89 -12.82 -10.54
N ASN A 116 -2.42 -11.59 -10.45
CA ASN A 116 -3.72 -11.21 -10.98
C ASN A 116 -3.62 -10.24 -12.17
N ALA A 117 -2.47 -10.18 -12.87
CA ALA A 117 -2.34 -9.36 -14.06
C ALA A 117 -3.31 -9.81 -15.16
N TYR A 118 -3.82 -8.83 -15.90
CA TYR A 118 -4.77 -9.08 -16.98
C TYR A 118 -4.42 -8.26 -18.22
N TYR A 119 -4.82 -8.74 -19.37
CA TYR A 119 -4.67 -8.01 -20.63
C TYR A 119 -5.80 -7.00 -20.81
N LYS A 120 -5.47 -5.81 -21.33
CA LYS A 120 -6.47 -4.77 -21.64
C LYS A 120 -7.42 -5.25 -22.72
N GLU A 121 -8.70 -4.93 -22.56
CA GLU A 121 -9.77 -5.42 -23.42
C GLU A 121 -9.73 -4.87 -24.86
N THR A 122 -8.93 -3.83 -25.14
CA THR A 122 -8.85 -3.22 -26.49
C THR A 122 -8.34 -4.18 -27.54
N GLU A 123 -7.24 -4.87 -27.27
CA GLU A 123 -6.63 -5.81 -28.22
C GLU A 123 -6.05 -7.07 -27.56
N TYR A 124 -6.09 -7.17 -26.23
CA TYR A 124 -5.48 -8.24 -25.43
C TYR A 124 -3.98 -8.45 -25.69
N THR A 125 -3.29 -7.41 -26.14
CA THR A 125 -1.84 -7.42 -26.40
C THR A 125 -1.03 -6.79 -25.28
N GLU A 126 -1.62 -5.88 -24.54
CA GLU A 126 -0.98 -5.15 -23.45
C GLU A 126 -1.53 -5.56 -22.08
N LEU A 127 -0.62 -5.85 -21.14
CA LEU A 127 -0.97 -6.02 -19.74
C LEU A 127 -1.26 -4.68 -19.07
N GLU A 128 -2.09 -4.69 -18.02
CA GLU A 128 -2.28 -3.52 -17.17
C GLU A 128 -0.99 -3.14 -16.45
N THR A 129 -0.76 -1.84 -16.30
CA THR A 129 0.47 -1.30 -15.71
C THR A 129 0.49 -1.44 -14.20
N LEU A 130 1.66 -1.78 -13.64
CA LEU A 130 1.86 -1.84 -12.21
C LEU A 130 1.87 -0.42 -11.59
N PRO A 131 1.26 -0.25 -10.41
CA PRO A 131 1.27 1.02 -9.69
C PRO A 131 2.64 1.35 -9.11
N ASN A 132 2.83 2.62 -8.78
CA ASN A 132 4.01 3.05 -8.07
C ASN A 132 3.79 3.01 -6.55
N ILE A 133 4.45 2.08 -5.88
CA ILE A 133 4.37 1.87 -4.43
C ILE A 133 5.55 2.49 -3.65
N ASP A 134 6.40 3.29 -4.32
CA ASP A 134 7.59 3.91 -3.70
C ASP A 134 7.24 4.85 -2.53
N ILE A 135 6.03 5.39 -2.52
CA ILE A 135 5.56 6.29 -1.46
C ILE A 135 5.16 5.50 -0.22
N ASN A 136 4.64 4.30 -0.40
CA ASN A 136 4.08 3.49 0.67
C ASN A 136 5.16 2.73 1.46
N ILE A 137 6.20 2.25 0.76
CA ILE A 137 7.30 1.50 1.38
C ILE A 137 8.56 2.34 1.33
N LYS A 138 9.06 2.74 2.49
CA LYS A 138 10.16 3.70 2.63
C LYS A 138 11.36 3.11 3.36
N CYS A 139 12.56 3.55 2.94
CA CYS A 139 13.77 3.32 3.71
C CYS A 139 13.91 4.42 4.77
N GLY A 140 14.11 4.03 6.02
CA GLY A 140 14.30 4.94 7.13
C GLY A 140 14.31 4.23 8.48
N ASN A 141 14.63 4.99 9.52
CA ASN A 141 14.53 4.52 10.89
C ASN A 141 13.19 4.97 11.48
N SER A 142 12.28 4.02 11.70
CA SER A 142 10.94 4.25 12.24
C SER A 142 10.93 4.77 13.67
N LEU A 143 12.01 4.54 14.42
CA LEU A 143 12.17 5.00 15.81
C LEU A 143 12.62 6.46 15.90
N LEU A 144 13.07 7.05 14.79
CA LEU A 144 13.46 8.45 14.76
C LEU A 144 12.27 9.31 14.33
N SER A 145 11.53 9.81 15.32
CA SER A 145 10.48 10.78 15.04
C SER A 145 11.06 12.06 14.45
N ARG A 146 10.38 12.58 13.48
CA ARG A 146 10.70 13.89 12.92
C ARG A 146 10.29 15.02 13.85
N PHE A 147 9.30 14.84 14.66
CA PHE A 147 8.79 15.82 15.59
C PHE A 147 8.82 15.25 16.99
N PRO A 148 9.11 16.05 18.01
CA PRO A 148 8.85 15.67 19.40
C PRO A 148 7.37 15.29 19.55
N LEU A 149 7.04 14.39 20.47
CA LEU A 149 5.67 13.94 20.70
C LEU A 149 4.71 15.09 21.09
N ASP A 150 5.26 16.13 21.74
CA ASP A 150 4.60 17.36 22.18
C ASP A 150 4.65 18.49 21.15
N ALA A 151 5.16 18.25 19.94
CA ALA A 151 5.30 19.29 18.93
C ALA A 151 3.94 19.82 18.46
N ASP A 152 3.76 21.15 18.52
CA ASP A 152 2.63 21.81 17.88
C ASP A 152 2.76 21.80 16.35
N LEU A 153 2.26 20.71 15.74
CA LEU A 153 2.28 20.52 14.29
C LEU A 153 1.51 21.62 13.55
N THR A 154 0.58 22.30 14.21
CA THR A 154 -0.22 23.38 13.60
C THR A 154 0.67 24.56 13.23
N LYS A 155 1.62 24.93 14.08
CA LYS A 155 2.60 25.98 13.81
C LYS A 155 3.59 25.58 12.73
N ALA A 156 4.05 24.33 12.75
CA ALA A 156 4.96 23.80 11.72
C ALA A 156 4.30 23.77 10.33
N LEU A 157 3.01 23.41 10.25
CA LEU A 157 2.26 23.37 8.99
C LEU A 157 1.93 24.77 8.43
N ARG A 158 1.71 25.79 9.28
CA ARG A 158 1.45 27.16 8.84
C ARG A 158 2.62 27.80 8.09
N SER A 159 3.83 27.32 8.32
CA SER A 159 5.03 27.84 7.62
C SER A 159 5.28 27.17 6.25
N ILE A 160 4.49 26.18 5.87
CA ILE A 160 4.60 25.46 4.60
C ILE A 160 3.66 26.13 3.59
N LYS A 161 4.20 26.47 2.41
CA LYS A 161 3.45 27.09 1.29
C LYS A 161 2.29 26.20 0.78
N TYR A 162 2.37 24.88 1.02
CA TYR A 162 1.39 23.89 0.58
C TYR A 162 0.71 23.27 1.80
N ASP A 163 -0.61 23.21 1.77
CA ASP A 163 -1.40 22.53 2.80
C ASP A 163 -1.38 20.99 2.62
N ILE A 164 -1.92 20.26 3.59
CA ILE A 164 -2.00 18.79 3.55
C ILE A 164 -2.83 18.30 2.36
N LYS A 165 -3.84 19.08 1.93
CA LYS A 165 -4.68 18.73 0.78
C LYS A 165 -3.88 18.79 -0.50
N ALA A 166 -3.10 19.86 -0.69
CA ALA A 166 -2.19 20.00 -1.82
C ALA A 166 -1.15 18.88 -1.86
N TYR A 167 -0.55 18.55 -0.70
CA TYR A 167 0.38 17.41 -0.61
C TYR A 167 -0.27 16.08 -1.02
N ARG A 168 -1.48 15.79 -0.52
CA ARG A 168 -2.23 14.59 -0.92
C ARG A 168 -2.55 14.59 -2.42
N GLY A 169 -2.89 15.76 -2.99
CA GLY A 169 -3.07 15.93 -4.44
C GLY A 169 -1.82 15.52 -5.21
N PHE A 170 -0.66 16.10 -4.89
CA PHE A 170 0.61 15.77 -5.55
C PHE A 170 1.00 14.28 -5.41
N VAL A 171 0.73 13.66 -4.26
CA VAL A 171 0.96 12.23 -4.05
C VAL A 171 0.04 11.39 -4.93
N ASN A 172 -1.23 11.77 -5.03
CA ASN A 172 -2.19 11.06 -5.88
C ASN A 172 -1.83 11.21 -7.37
N ASP A 173 -1.50 12.42 -7.80
CA ASP A 173 -1.06 12.69 -9.18
C ASP A 173 0.22 11.90 -9.50
N TYR A 174 1.18 11.86 -8.58
CA TYR A 174 2.40 11.06 -8.74
C TYR A 174 2.12 9.56 -8.90
N LYS A 175 1.17 9.01 -8.14
CA LYS A 175 0.78 7.60 -8.25
C LYS A 175 0.18 7.27 -9.61
N ASN A 176 -0.66 8.16 -10.14
CA ASN A 176 -1.43 7.96 -11.36
C ASN A 176 -0.71 8.41 -12.64
N GLU A 177 0.38 9.19 -12.51
CA GLU A 177 1.09 9.74 -13.66
C GLU A 177 1.89 8.66 -14.40
N LYS A 178 1.73 8.59 -15.72
CA LYS A 178 2.44 7.66 -16.61
C LYS A 178 3.64 8.31 -17.31
N ASN A 179 3.59 9.64 -17.49
CA ASN A 179 4.70 10.37 -18.12
C ASN A 179 5.88 10.50 -17.15
N ARG A 180 7.03 9.99 -17.57
CA ARG A 180 8.25 9.94 -16.74
C ARG A 180 8.78 11.33 -16.36
N GLU A 181 8.65 12.32 -17.23
CA GLU A 181 9.14 13.68 -16.95
C GLU A 181 8.24 14.41 -15.96
N VAL A 182 6.92 14.34 -16.16
CA VAL A 182 5.93 14.88 -15.22
C VAL A 182 6.06 14.21 -13.85
N LYS A 183 6.23 12.90 -13.82
CA LYS A 183 6.46 12.13 -12.59
C LYS A 183 7.70 12.59 -11.83
N ARG A 184 8.81 12.84 -12.54
CA ARG A 184 10.03 13.43 -11.94
C ARG A 184 9.80 14.82 -11.37
N GLY A 185 8.98 15.64 -12.05
CA GLY A 185 8.58 16.97 -11.57
C GLY A 185 7.79 16.88 -10.27
N LEU A 186 6.77 16.03 -10.23
CA LEU A 186 5.95 15.76 -9.04
C LEU A 186 6.79 15.22 -7.87
N GLN A 187 7.73 14.30 -8.14
CA GLN A 187 8.65 13.79 -7.13
C GLN A 187 9.50 14.91 -6.51
N LYS A 188 10.03 15.83 -7.33
CA LYS A 188 10.79 16.97 -6.82
C LYS A 188 9.95 17.90 -5.94
N ILE A 189 8.68 18.11 -6.28
CA ILE A 189 7.75 18.90 -5.45
C ILE A 189 7.50 18.19 -4.11
N ILE A 190 7.20 16.90 -4.14
CA ILE A 190 6.99 16.07 -2.95
C ILE A 190 8.22 16.08 -2.04
N ASP A 191 9.41 15.90 -2.61
CA ASP A 191 10.67 15.91 -1.87
C ASP A 191 11.03 17.33 -1.39
N GLY A 192 10.69 18.37 -2.16
CA GLY A 192 10.82 19.76 -1.76
C GLY A 192 9.96 20.10 -0.53
N ILE A 193 8.70 19.68 -0.50
CA ILE A 193 7.82 19.83 0.66
C ILE A 193 8.41 19.13 1.89
N LYS A 194 8.92 17.90 1.71
CA LYS A 194 9.59 17.16 2.79
C LYS A 194 10.86 17.88 3.28
N SER A 195 11.69 18.40 2.38
CA SER A 195 12.93 19.10 2.74
C SER A 195 12.67 20.42 3.46
N LEU A 196 11.61 21.14 3.12
CA LEU A 196 11.16 22.32 3.86
C LEU A 196 10.73 21.94 5.29
N GLN A 197 10.05 20.83 5.42
CA GLN A 197 9.77 20.24 6.73
C GLN A 197 11.06 19.91 7.50
N ASP A 198 12.13 19.48 6.85
CA ASP A 198 13.42 19.16 7.47
C ASP A 198 14.22 20.43 7.88
N LYS A 199 14.12 21.53 7.14
CA LYS A 199 14.77 22.82 7.48
C LYS A 199 14.15 23.47 8.72
N ILE A 200 12.84 23.32 8.92
CA ILE A 200 12.15 23.82 10.13
C ILE A 200 12.68 23.12 11.40
N LYS A 201 13.28 21.93 11.23
CA LYS A 201 13.83 21.07 12.28
C LYS A 201 15.24 21.36 12.73
N GLY A 202 15.95 22.23 12.07
CA GLY A 202 17.40 22.46 12.30
C GLY A 202 17.82 22.77 13.75
N LYS A 203 16.88 22.87 14.70
CA LYS A 203 17.15 23.19 16.10
C LYS A 203 16.85 22.06 17.10
N ASN A 204 16.11 21.02 16.76
CA ASN A 204 15.73 19.96 17.74
C ASN A 204 15.84 18.55 17.17
N LYS A 205 17.07 18.07 16.95
CA LYS A 205 17.34 16.64 16.80
C LYS A 205 17.33 15.99 18.18
N GLN A 206 16.18 15.56 18.64
CA GLN A 206 16.11 14.65 19.79
C GLN A 206 16.53 13.25 19.30
N LYS A 207 17.76 12.88 19.59
CA LYS A 207 18.23 11.49 19.47
C LYS A 207 17.94 10.83 20.80
N PHE A 208 17.30 9.67 20.79
CA PHE A 208 17.28 8.80 21.97
C PHE A 208 18.72 8.51 22.39
N LYS A 209 19.05 8.75 23.64
CA LYS A 209 20.41 8.61 24.14
C LYS A 209 20.80 7.14 24.33
N ASN A 210 19.82 6.28 24.62
CA ASN A 210 20.00 4.86 24.82
C ASN A 210 18.74 4.05 24.49
N PHE A 211 18.84 2.73 24.51
CA PHE A 211 17.77 1.81 24.22
C PHE A 211 16.64 1.85 25.27
N GLU A 212 16.96 2.13 26.52
CA GLU A 212 15.99 2.21 27.63
C GLU A 212 15.02 3.39 27.44
N GLU A 213 15.55 4.59 27.14
CA GLU A 213 14.74 5.79 26.82
C GLU A 213 13.81 5.55 25.63
N MET A 214 14.25 4.75 24.67
CA MET A 214 13.43 4.34 23.52
C MET A 214 12.29 3.39 23.94
N CYS A 215 12.55 2.43 24.81
CA CYS A 215 11.55 1.50 25.31
C CYS A 215 10.49 2.20 26.16
N GLU A 216 10.87 3.15 27.01
CA GLU A 216 9.94 3.96 27.81
C GLU A 216 8.97 4.74 26.92
N VAL A 217 9.47 5.40 25.87
CA VAL A 217 8.62 6.14 24.92
C VAL A 217 7.69 5.19 24.15
N PHE A 218 8.18 4.00 23.79
CA PHE A 218 7.36 3.00 23.10
C PHE A 218 6.23 2.47 24.00
N GLU A 219 6.53 2.21 25.27
CA GLU A 219 5.52 1.80 26.26
C GLU A 219 4.47 2.88 26.48
N GLU A 220 4.87 4.16 26.51
CA GLU A 220 3.94 5.28 26.64
C GLU A 220 3.05 5.45 25.42
N ILE A 221 3.58 5.28 24.22
CA ILE A 221 2.81 5.27 22.97
C ILE A 221 1.79 4.12 22.96
N VAL A 222 2.20 2.92 23.37
CA VAL A 222 1.31 1.75 23.44
C VAL A 222 0.22 1.96 24.47
N LYS A 223 0.53 2.49 25.66
CA LYS A 223 -0.48 2.83 26.68
C LYS A 223 -1.49 3.87 26.21
N ASN A 224 -1.04 4.89 25.46
CA ASN A 224 -1.90 5.96 24.94
C ASN A 224 -2.67 5.57 23.68
N SER A 225 -2.28 4.48 23.00
CA SER A 225 -2.94 3.95 21.80
C SER A 225 -3.91 2.81 22.07
N THR A 226 -4.08 2.37 23.34
CA THR A 226 -5.14 1.43 23.69
C THR A 226 -6.49 2.13 23.51
N PHE A 227 -7.12 1.88 22.38
CA PHE A 227 -8.52 2.18 22.14
C PHE A 227 -9.35 1.57 23.27
N ASP A 228 -10.10 2.40 23.96
CA ASP A 228 -11.07 1.98 24.97
C ASP A 228 -12.22 1.25 24.25
N VAL A 229 -12.14 -0.07 24.20
CA VAL A 229 -13.14 -0.98 23.57
C VAL A 229 -14.48 -0.97 24.32
N ASN A 230 -14.61 -0.20 25.42
CA ASN A 230 -15.78 -0.18 26.29
C ASN A 230 -16.71 1.02 26.05
N GLN A 231 -16.58 1.76 24.95
CA GLN A 231 -17.55 2.80 24.57
C GLN A 231 -18.23 2.47 23.23
N THR A 232 -19.04 1.41 23.23
CA THR A 232 -20.21 1.26 22.33
C THR A 232 -21.26 0.43 23.03
#